data_4cf32c8ccb33c48c652bb53c652ba743
#
_entry.id   4cf32c8ccb33c48c652bb53c652ba743
#
_cell.length_a   1.000
_cell.length_b   1.000
_cell.length_c   1.000
_cell.angle_alpha   90.00
_cell.angle_beta   90.00
_cell.angle_gamma   90.00
#
_symmetry.space_group_name_H-M   'P 1'
#
loop_
_entity.id
_entity.type
_entity.pdbx_description
1 polymer ?
#
loop_
_entity_poly.entity_id
_entity_poly.type
_entity_poly.pdbx_seq_one_letter_code
_entity_poly.pdbx_strand_id
1 'polypeptide(L)'
;MQKRLFFIVLMAFFALSSMAEGVTYLTTAEFKQKVCFYDLTSGQQPEWKYIGDKPCLIDFSTTWCGWCKKLHPILEQVAKQYEGKVYVYTLDAEKEPEVAAIFGVRSYPTVVFCPMEGGPRIAQGYHELDYWQEAIKQILGVE
;
A
#
# COMPACT_ATOMS: atom_id res chain seq x y z
N MET A 1 8.28 -6.35 63.85
CA MET A 1 8.00 -5.21 63.00
C MET A 1 8.29 -5.60 61.56
N GLN A 2 7.27 -6.03 60.83
CA GLN A 2 7.43 -6.40 59.42
C GLN A 2 7.13 -5.19 58.54
N LYS A 3 8.16 -4.68 57.88
CA LYS A 3 8.03 -3.64 56.87
C LYS A 3 7.48 -4.28 55.59
N ARG A 4 6.20 -4.05 55.31
CA ARG A 4 5.58 -4.43 54.03
C ARG A 4 6.07 -3.47 52.95
N LEU A 5 6.95 -3.96 52.13
CA LEU A 5 7.40 -3.27 50.91
C LEU A 5 6.26 -3.36 49.87
N PHE A 6 5.55 -2.26 49.65
CA PHE A 6 4.61 -2.12 48.53
C PHE A 6 5.41 -1.95 47.25
N PHE A 7 5.48 -3.01 46.47
CA PHE A 7 5.92 -2.91 45.08
C PHE A 7 4.78 -2.28 44.26
N ILE A 8 4.92 -1.00 43.99
CA ILE A 8 4.10 -0.32 43.00
C ILE A 8 4.64 -0.74 41.62
N VAL A 9 4.00 -1.71 41.00
CA VAL A 9 4.22 -2.03 39.58
C VAL A 9 3.59 -0.91 38.75
N LEU A 10 4.41 0.05 38.36
CA LEU A 10 4.04 1.08 37.40
C LEU A 10 3.94 0.40 36.04
N MET A 11 2.73 -0.08 35.68
CA MET A 11 2.45 -0.47 34.32
C MET A 11 2.48 0.79 33.45
N ALA A 12 3.62 1.03 32.80
CA ALA A 12 3.72 1.97 31.72
C ALA A 12 2.88 1.43 30.57
N PHE A 13 1.65 1.92 30.44
CA PHE A 13 0.86 1.79 29.23
C PHE A 13 1.62 2.56 28.14
N PHE A 14 2.44 1.86 27.40
CA PHE A 14 2.92 2.34 26.13
C PHE A 14 1.69 2.39 25.21
N ALA A 15 1.03 3.54 25.18
CA ALA A 15 0.09 3.84 24.12
C ALA A 15 0.90 3.84 22.83
N LEU A 16 0.87 2.72 22.10
CA LEU A 16 1.26 2.70 20.71
C LEU A 16 0.28 3.66 20.01
N SER A 17 0.69 4.91 19.85
CA SER A 17 0.03 5.80 18.91
C SER A 17 0.18 5.14 17.53
N SER A 18 -0.87 4.47 17.10
CA SER A 18 -1.04 4.10 15.70
C SER A 18 -1.06 5.43 14.93
N MET A 19 0.10 5.80 14.41
CA MET A 19 0.16 6.91 13.47
C MET A 19 -0.64 6.46 12.26
N ALA A 20 -1.67 7.23 11.90
CA ALA A 20 -2.45 7.00 10.71
C ALA A 20 -1.48 6.83 9.54
N GLU A 21 -1.45 5.63 8.96
CA GLU A 21 -0.65 5.37 7.78
C GLU A 21 -1.37 6.01 6.60
N GLY A 22 -0.95 7.22 6.22
CA GLY A 22 -1.33 7.85 4.97
C GLY A 22 -0.76 7.09 3.76
N VAL A 23 -0.80 7.70 2.59
CA VAL A 23 -0.16 7.16 1.40
C VAL A 23 1.35 7.05 1.63
N THR A 24 1.90 5.85 1.46
CA THR A 24 3.32 5.58 1.68
C THR A 24 4.06 5.43 0.35
N TYR A 25 5.16 6.18 0.19
CA TYR A 25 6.02 6.04 -0.98
C TYR A 25 6.87 4.78 -0.88
N LEU A 26 6.93 4.01 -1.97
CA LEU A 26 7.78 2.82 -2.06
C LEU A 26 8.91 3.01 -3.06
N THR A 27 10.08 2.52 -2.68
CA THR A 27 11.17 2.17 -3.59
C THR A 27 11.02 0.73 -4.08
N THR A 28 11.74 0.35 -5.12
CA THR A 28 11.82 -1.05 -5.57
C THR A 28 12.22 -2.01 -4.45
N ALA A 29 13.17 -1.61 -3.60
CA ALA A 29 13.61 -2.43 -2.47
C ALA A 29 12.48 -2.65 -1.45
N GLU A 30 11.72 -1.61 -1.12
CA GLU A 30 10.57 -1.70 -0.21
C GLU A 30 9.41 -2.48 -0.83
N PHE A 31 9.19 -2.34 -2.14
CA PHE A 31 8.22 -3.16 -2.86
C PHE A 31 8.53 -4.65 -2.71
N LYS A 32 9.79 -5.05 -2.92
CA LYS A 32 10.23 -6.45 -2.75
C LYS A 32 10.05 -6.99 -1.34
N GLN A 33 10.09 -6.11 -0.34
CA GLN A 33 9.95 -6.48 1.07
C GLN A 33 8.50 -6.49 1.56
N LYS A 34 7.65 -5.63 1.00
CA LYS A 34 6.28 -5.37 1.51
C LYS A 34 5.17 -5.94 0.64
N VAL A 35 5.42 -6.07 -0.65
CA VAL A 35 4.39 -6.42 -1.64
C VAL A 35 4.64 -7.76 -2.30
N CYS A 36 5.74 -7.88 -3.03
CA CYS A 36 6.05 -9.11 -3.76
C CYS A 36 7.55 -9.24 -3.93
N PHE A 37 8.12 -10.31 -3.40
CA PHE A 37 9.51 -10.63 -3.67
C PHE A 37 9.64 -11.24 -5.07
N TYR A 38 10.59 -10.75 -5.84
CA TYR A 38 10.94 -11.30 -7.16
C TYR A 38 12.45 -11.19 -7.42
N ASP A 39 12.94 -12.07 -8.27
CA ASP A 39 14.32 -12.09 -8.72
C ASP A 39 14.38 -12.18 -10.25
N LEU A 40 14.76 -11.09 -10.89
CA LEU A 40 14.91 -11.03 -12.35
C LEU A 40 16.21 -11.67 -12.84
N THR A 41 17.14 -11.96 -11.95
CA THR A 41 18.43 -12.57 -12.31
C THR A 41 18.31 -14.07 -12.58
N SER A 42 17.23 -14.69 -12.12
CA SER A 42 16.97 -16.13 -12.31
C SER A 42 16.62 -16.51 -13.75
N GLY A 43 16.32 -15.54 -14.62
CA GLY A 43 15.86 -15.78 -15.99
C GLY A 43 14.44 -16.37 -16.08
N GLN A 44 13.76 -16.55 -14.96
CA GLN A 44 12.36 -16.99 -14.90
C GLN A 44 11.44 -15.79 -14.79
N GLN A 45 10.23 -15.93 -15.34
CA GLN A 45 9.17 -14.92 -15.10
C GLN A 45 8.84 -14.89 -13.61
N PRO A 46 8.76 -13.69 -12.99
CA PRO A 46 8.37 -13.58 -11.59
C PRO A 46 6.98 -14.19 -11.39
N GLU A 47 6.88 -15.16 -10.48
CA GLU A 47 5.57 -15.65 -10.04
C GLU A 47 4.99 -14.64 -9.05
N TRP A 48 3.73 -14.21 -9.30
CA TRP A 48 3.06 -13.31 -8.38
C TRP A 48 2.75 -14.02 -7.07
N LYS A 49 3.35 -13.52 -6.00
CA LYS A 49 3.04 -13.94 -4.63
C LYS A 49 2.99 -12.72 -3.73
N TYR A 50 1.79 -12.33 -3.34
CA TYR A 50 1.61 -11.25 -2.39
C TYR A 50 2.12 -11.65 -1.01
N ILE A 51 2.92 -10.80 -0.37
CA ILE A 51 3.55 -11.08 0.92
C ILE A 51 3.09 -10.13 2.04
N GLY A 52 2.22 -9.16 1.74
CA GLY A 52 1.66 -8.27 2.75
C GLY A 52 0.68 -8.99 3.68
N ASP A 53 0.50 -8.46 4.89
CA ASP A 53 -0.45 -8.95 5.90
C ASP A 53 -1.85 -8.34 5.76
N LYS A 54 -2.02 -7.37 4.88
CA LYS A 54 -3.28 -6.72 4.49
C LYS A 54 -3.27 -6.45 3.00
N PRO A 55 -4.43 -6.39 2.34
CA PRO A 55 -4.47 -6.00 0.93
C PRO A 55 -3.94 -4.58 0.73
N CYS A 56 -3.50 -4.27 -0.49
CA CYS A 56 -3.01 -2.93 -0.80
C CYS A 56 -3.46 -2.41 -2.16
N LEU A 57 -3.38 -1.07 -2.29
CA LEU A 57 -3.36 -0.36 -3.56
C LEU A 57 -1.96 0.20 -3.79
N ILE A 58 -1.54 0.20 -5.05
CA ILE A 58 -0.28 0.81 -5.47
C ILE A 58 -0.55 1.76 -6.62
N ASP A 59 -0.40 3.06 -6.37
CA ASP A 59 -0.49 4.10 -7.39
C ASP A 59 0.85 4.29 -8.09
N PHE A 60 0.88 4.06 -9.38
CA PHE A 60 2.01 4.39 -10.24
C PHE A 60 1.82 5.79 -10.81
N SER A 61 2.72 6.67 -10.45
CA SER A 61 2.65 8.09 -10.68
C SER A 61 3.97 8.61 -11.28
N THR A 62 3.95 9.82 -11.81
CA THR A 62 5.14 10.57 -12.20
C THR A 62 5.02 12.01 -11.72
N THR A 63 6.14 12.72 -11.60
CA THR A 63 6.17 14.09 -11.06
C THR A 63 5.48 15.12 -11.96
N TRP A 64 5.40 14.87 -13.26
CA TRP A 64 4.81 15.76 -14.26
C TRP A 64 3.34 15.45 -14.59
N CYS A 65 2.77 14.38 -14.05
CA CYS A 65 1.42 13.92 -14.35
C CYS A 65 0.37 14.74 -13.59
N GLY A 66 -0.40 15.56 -14.31
CA GLY A 66 -1.44 16.40 -13.72
C GLY A 66 -2.59 15.61 -13.10
N TRP A 67 -3.02 14.50 -13.72
CA TRP A 67 -4.07 13.63 -13.19
C TRP A 67 -3.62 12.86 -11.96
N CYS A 68 -2.35 12.50 -11.87
CA CYS A 68 -1.76 11.91 -10.67
C CYS A 68 -1.84 12.88 -9.48
N LYS A 69 -1.55 14.17 -9.72
CA LYS A 69 -1.66 15.22 -8.69
C LYS A 69 -3.10 15.40 -8.20
N LYS A 70 -4.09 15.22 -9.08
CA LYS A 70 -5.52 15.25 -8.71
C LYS A 70 -5.96 14.00 -7.97
N LEU A 71 -5.40 12.84 -8.31
CA LEU A 71 -5.73 11.57 -7.67
C LEU A 71 -5.14 11.47 -6.26
N HIS A 72 -3.94 12.01 -6.03
CA HIS A 72 -3.24 11.88 -4.76
C HIS A 72 -4.07 12.25 -3.52
N PRO A 73 -4.76 13.41 -3.46
CA PRO A 73 -5.61 13.73 -2.30
C PRO A 73 -6.79 12.76 -2.13
N ILE A 74 -7.28 12.15 -3.20
CA ILE A 74 -8.31 11.11 -3.12
C ILE A 74 -7.74 9.84 -2.48
N LEU A 75 -6.55 9.43 -2.88
CA LEU A 75 -5.87 8.27 -2.28
C LEU A 75 -5.50 8.52 -0.81
N GLU A 76 -5.19 9.75 -0.42
CA GLU A 76 -5.02 10.11 1.00
C GLU A 76 -6.32 9.94 1.79
N GLN A 77 -7.47 10.28 1.21
CA GLN A 77 -8.78 10.01 1.83
C GLN A 77 -9.04 8.51 1.95
N VAL A 78 -8.71 7.74 0.91
CA VAL A 78 -8.80 6.27 0.92
C VAL A 78 -7.90 5.69 2.02
N ALA A 79 -6.64 6.11 2.09
CA ALA A 79 -5.71 5.64 3.12
C ALA A 79 -6.24 5.89 4.54
N LYS A 80 -6.81 7.07 4.78
CA LYS A 80 -7.41 7.43 6.06
C LYS A 80 -8.68 6.61 6.36
N GLN A 81 -9.56 6.44 5.38
CA GLN A 81 -10.82 5.72 5.54
C GLN A 81 -10.60 4.22 5.81
N TYR A 82 -9.63 3.63 5.16
CA TYR A 82 -9.30 2.20 5.27
C TYR A 82 -8.07 1.93 6.13
N GLU A 83 -7.73 2.86 7.00
CA GLU A 83 -6.63 2.70 7.96
C GLU A 83 -6.76 1.39 8.75
N GLY A 84 -5.67 0.64 8.85
CA GLY A 84 -5.63 -0.66 9.50
C GLY A 84 -6.27 -1.81 8.69
N LYS A 85 -6.87 -1.54 7.53
CA LYS A 85 -7.53 -2.54 6.67
C LYS A 85 -6.87 -2.69 5.31
N VAL A 86 -6.37 -1.60 4.72
CA VAL A 86 -5.76 -1.55 3.38
C VAL A 86 -4.54 -0.66 3.44
N TYR A 87 -3.43 -1.11 2.87
CA TYR A 87 -2.28 -0.25 2.63
C TYR A 87 -2.46 0.53 1.32
N VAL A 88 -2.11 1.81 1.33
CA VAL A 88 -2.09 2.64 0.12
C VAL A 88 -0.67 3.10 -0.13
N TYR A 89 -0.10 2.61 -1.21
CA TYR A 89 1.25 2.92 -1.65
C TYR A 89 1.23 3.79 -2.89
N THR A 90 2.24 4.62 -3.06
CA THR A 90 2.54 5.29 -4.32
C THR A 90 3.99 5.03 -4.72
N LEU A 91 4.25 5.01 -6.00
CA LEU A 91 5.53 4.68 -6.57
C LEU A 91 5.79 5.57 -7.79
N ASP A 92 6.94 6.23 -7.80
CA ASP A 92 7.37 7.03 -8.94
C ASP A 92 7.88 6.10 -10.05
N ALA A 93 7.10 5.97 -11.12
CA ALA A 93 7.39 5.03 -12.19
C ALA A 93 8.66 5.37 -12.98
N GLU A 94 9.12 6.62 -12.96
CA GLU A 94 10.38 7.02 -13.60
C GLU A 94 11.61 6.69 -12.75
N LYS A 95 11.45 6.73 -11.42
CA LYS A 95 12.50 6.33 -10.48
C LYS A 95 12.58 4.83 -10.27
N GLU A 96 11.43 4.15 -10.36
CA GLU A 96 11.28 2.74 -10.11
C GLU A 96 10.72 1.99 -11.33
N PRO A 97 11.38 2.09 -12.50
CA PRO A 97 10.87 1.56 -13.77
C PRO A 97 10.75 0.04 -13.78
N GLU A 98 11.54 -0.66 -12.97
CA GLU A 98 11.50 -2.12 -12.84
C GLU A 98 10.15 -2.60 -12.33
N VAL A 99 9.63 -1.98 -11.27
CA VAL A 99 8.34 -2.34 -10.69
C VAL A 99 7.19 -1.97 -11.64
N ALA A 100 7.25 -0.80 -12.28
CA ALA A 100 6.27 -0.39 -13.28
C ALA A 100 6.20 -1.39 -14.45
N ALA A 101 7.34 -1.92 -14.89
CA ALA A 101 7.42 -2.90 -15.96
C ALA A 101 6.78 -4.25 -15.60
N ILE A 102 6.89 -4.71 -14.35
CA ILE A 102 6.26 -5.96 -13.87
C ILE A 102 4.76 -5.94 -14.09
N PHE A 103 4.10 -4.80 -13.86
CA PHE A 103 2.66 -4.63 -14.07
C PHE A 103 2.28 -4.15 -15.47
N GLY A 104 3.25 -3.95 -16.35
CA GLY A 104 3.01 -3.43 -17.69
C GLY A 104 2.45 -2.02 -17.71
N VAL A 105 2.81 -1.18 -16.73
CA VAL A 105 2.33 0.21 -16.62
C VAL A 105 2.87 1.06 -17.76
N ARG A 106 1.96 1.70 -18.51
CA ARG A 106 2.28 2.54 -19.68
C ARG A 106 1.61 3.89 -19.66
N SER A 107 0.72 4.13 -18.73
CA SER A 107 -0.01 5.40 -18.58
C SER A 107 -0.14 5.75 -17.10
N TYR A 108 -0.39 7.02 -16.81
CA TYR A 108 -0.43 7.54 -15.45
C TYR A 108 -1.67 8.41 -15.22
N PRO A 109 -2.32 8.28 -14.05
CA PRO A 109 -2.04 7.28 -13.00
C PRO A 109 -2.52 5.89 -13.42
N THR A 110 -1.87 4.87 -12.90
CA THR A 110 -2.32 3.48 -12.94
C THR A 110 -2.28 2.94 -11.52
N VAL A 111 -3.39 2.38 -11.05
CA VAL A 111 -3.48 1.82 -9.71
C VAL A 111 -3.61 0.31 -9.78
N VAL A 112 -2.77 -0.40 -9.04
CA VAL A 112 -2.80 -1.85 -8.91
C VAL A 112 -3.40 -2.22 -7.56
N PHE A 113 -4.42 -3.06 -7.57
CA PHE A 113 -5.02 -3.67 -6.40
C PHE A 113 -4.35 -5.01 -6.14
N CYS A 114 -3.87 -5.23 -4.94
CA CYS A 114 -3.25 -6.47 -4.50
C CYS A 114 -4.13 -7.11 -3.42
N PRO A 115 -5.04 -8.03 -3.80
CA PRO A 115 -5.84 -8.77 -2.83
C PRO A 115 -4.97 -9.76 -2.05
N MET A 116 -5.46 -10.21 -0.90
CA MET A 116 -4.77 -11.23 -0.09
C MET A 116 -4.65 -12.57 -0.82
N GLU A 117 -5.60 -12.86 -1.70
CA GLU A 117 -5.62 -14.07 -2.51
C GLU A 117 -5.89 -13.74 -3.98
N GLY A 118 -5.28 -14.50 -4.87
CA GLY A 118 -5.39 -14.30 -6.30
C GLY A 118 -4.38 -13.32 -6.86
N GLY A 119 -4.55 -12.96 -8.13
CA GLY A 119 -3.65 -12.05 -8.85
C GLY A 119 -4.03 -10.58 -8.69
N PRO A 120 -3.09 -9.68 -9.04
CA PRO A 120 -3.33 -8.24 -9.00
C PRO A 120 -4.39 -7.83 -10.03
N ARG A 121 -5.10 -6.75 -9.73
CA ARG A 121 -6.06 -6.09 -10.65
C ARG A 121 -5.61 -4.67 -10.92
N ILE A 122 -5.84 -4.18 -12.13
CA ILE A 122 -5.34 -2.89 -12.59
C ILE A 122 -6.51 -1.98 -12.96
N ALA A 123 -6.47 -0.74 -12.44
CA ALA A 123 -7.33 0.36 -12.86
C ALA A 123 -6.47 1.48 -13.45
N GLN A 124 -6.86 1.99 -14.61
CA GLN A 124 -6.14 3.06 -15.30
C GLN A 124 -6.91 4.37 -15.22
N GLY A 125 -6.17 5.45 -15.06
CA GLY A 125 -6.69 6.80 -15.11
C GLY A 125 -7.22 7.31 -13.77
N TYR A 126 -7.71 8.55 -13.83
CA TYR A 126 -8.31 9.24 -12.70
C TYR A 126 -9.76 8.79 -12.48
N HIS A 127 -10.11 8.56 -11.23
CA HIS A 127 -11.48 8.31 -10.80
C HIS A 127 -11.75 9.04 -9.48
N GLU A 128 -13.02 9.31 -9.22
CA GLU A 128 -13.48 9.93 -7.98
C GLU A 128 -13.49 8.92 -6.81
N LEU A 129 -13.69 9.42 -5.61
CA LEU A 129 -13.58 8.63 -4.38
C LEU A 129 -14.53 7.42 -4.35
N ASP A 130 -15.75 7.59 -4.82
CA ASP A 130 -16.78 6.53 -4.85
C ASP A 130 -16.36 5.32 -5.69
N TYR A 131 -15.67 5.57 -6.80
CA TYR A 131 -15.09 4.50 -7.62
C TYR A 131 -14.10 3.66 -6.81
N TRP A 132 -13.19 4.32 -6.06
CA TRP A 132 -12.19 3.61 -5.28
C TRP A 132 -12.80 2.82 -4.13
N GLN A 133 -13.80 3.38 -3.48
CA GLN A 133 -14.55 2.70 -2.42
C GLN A 133 -15.22 1.42 -2.93
N GLU A 134 -15.92 1.50 -4.06
CA GLU A 134 -16.55 0.35 -4.67
C GLU A 134 -15.54 -0.69 -5.17
N ALA A 135 -14.44 -0.25 -5.80
CA ALA A 135 -13.39 -1.13 -6.26
C ALA A 135 -12.69 -1.87 -5.10
N ILE A 136 -12.42 -1.18 -3.99
CA ILE A 136 -11.85 -1.79 -2.78
C ILE A 136 -12.79 -2.89 -2.25
N LYS A 137 -14.07 -2.59 -2.16
CA LYS A 137 -15.08 -3.57 -1.72
C LYS A 137 -15.13 -4.79 -2.64
N GLN A 138 -15.20 -4.58 -3.94
CA GLN A 138 -15.34 -5.67 -4.92
C GLN A 138 -14.08 -6.48 -5.13
N ILE A 139 -12.91 -5.83 -5.16
CA ILE A 139 -11.63 -6.48 -5.50
C ILE A 139 -10.91 -6.99 -4.26
N LEU A 140 -10.88 -6.17 -3.20
CA LEU A 140 -10.13 -6.50 -1.98
C LEU A 140 -11.02 -7.13 -0.90
N GLY A 141 -12.35 -7.08 -1.05
CA GLY A 141 -13.29 -7.63 -0.07
C GLY A 141 -13.32 -6.86 1.26
N VAL A 142 -12.99 -5.56 1.23
CA VAL A 142 -12.92 -4.70 2.42
C VAL A 142 -14.05 -3.67 2.39
N GLU A 143 -14.76 -3.51 3.53
CA GLU A 143 -15.82 -2.51 3.74
C GLU A 143 -15.38 -1.43 4.73
#